data_1b509652387adfcd178405a1cb9e98fc
#
_entry.id   1b509652387adfcd178405a1cb9e98fc
#
_cell.length_a   1.000
_cell.length_b   1.000
_cell.length_c   1.000
_cell.angle_alpha   90.00
_cell.angle_beta   90.00
_cell.angle_gamma   90.00
#
_symmetry.space_group_name_H-M   'P 1'
#
loop_
_entity.id
_entity.type
_entity.pdbx_description
1 polymer ?
#
loop_
_entity_poly.entity_id
_entity_poly.type
_entity_poly.pdbx_seq_one_letter_code
_entity_poly.pdbx_strand_id
1 'polypeptide(L)' 'MLRFLYKVIMKELDVVKLKTEYKSIPAGTEGTIVLEYDGTYFEVEFVNSNGDTIDVVTTPAEFLELVANC' A
#
# COMPACT_ATOMS: atom_id res chain seq x y z
N MET A 1 14.28 -24.52 -16.99
CA MET A 1 13.29 -23.56 -17.36
C MET A 1 13.58 -22.19 -16.76
N LEU A 2 13.53 -21.19 -17.57
CA LEU A 2 13.77 -19.86 -17.11
C LEU A 2 12.51 -19.30 -16.47
N ARG A 3 12.67 -18.71 -15.31
CA ARG A 3 11.55 -18.17 -14.57
C ARG A 3 11.84 -16.73 -14.23
N PHE A 4 10.93 -15.88 -14.61
CA PHE A 4 11.03 -14.47 -14.27
C PHE A 4 10.24 -14.24 -13.00
N LEU A 5 10.93 -13.70 -12.02
CA LEU A 5 10.27 -13.28 -10.79
C LEU A 5 10.03 -11.79 -10.90
N TYR A 6 8.77 -11.45 -11.00
CA TYR A 6 8.43 -10.04 -11.02
C TYR A 6 8.34 -9.58 -9.59
N LYS A 7 9.19 -8.65 -9.27
CA LYS A 7 9.12 -8.01 -7.98
C LYS A 7 8.39 -6.71 -8.17
N VAL A 8 7.23 -6.61 -7.53
CA VAL A 8 6.48 -5.37 -7.57
C VAL A 8 7.20 -4.39 -6.65
N ILE A 9 7.70 -3.32 -7.22
CA ILE A 9 8.39 -2.29 -6.45
C ILE A 9 7.39 -1.18 -6.19
N MET A 10 7.09 -0.99 -4.91
CA MET A 10 6.22 0.09 -4.47
C MET A 10 7.10 1.21 -3.93
N LYS A 11 6.73 2.44 -4.25
CA LYS A 11 7.54 3.59 -3.87
C LYS A 11 6.64 4.73 -3.45
N GLU A 12 7.25 5.78 -2.95
CA GLU A 12 6.51 6.95 -2.52
C GLU A 12 5.62 7.48 -3.63
N LEU A 13 4.42 7.88 -3.26
CA LEU A 13 3.37 8.43 -4.11
C LEU A 13 2.62 7.38 -4.92
N ASP A 14 3.03 6.12 -4.88
CA ASP A 14 2.24 5.06 -5.52
C ASP A 14 0.93 4.85 -4.76
N VAL A 15 -0.10 4.46 -5.51
CA VAL A 15 -1.40 4.15 -4.94
C VAL A 15 -1.48 2.65 -4.70
N VAL A 16 -1.87 2.28 -3.50
CA VAL A 16 -1.95 0.89 -3.08
C VAL A 16 -3.32 0.62 -2.45
N LYS A 17 -3.62 -0.66 -2.21
CA LYS A 17 -4.79 -1.02 -1.43
C LYS A 17 -4.45 -2.18 -0.53
N LEU A 18 -5.21 -2.32 0.56
CA LEU A 18 -5.02 -3.41 1.49
C LEU A 18 -5.58 -4.70 0.90
N LYS A 19 -4.80 -5.76 0.97
CA LYS A 19 -5.27 -7.09 0.59
C LYS A 19 -6.14 -7.70 1.68
N THR A 20 -5.94 -7.27 2.90
CA THR A 20 -6.61 -7.81 4.07
C THR A 20 -6.87 -6.67 5.04
N GLU A 21 -7.81 -6.88 5.94
CA GLU A 21 -8.06 -5.90 6.99
C GLU A 21 -6.80 -5.71 7.83
N TYR A 22 -6.52 -4.45 8.21
CA TYR A 22 -5.34 -4.15 9.00
C TYR A 22 -5.65 -2.95 9.89
N LYS A 23 -5.48 -3.12 11.19
CA LYS A 23 -5.70 -2.07 12.18
C LYS A 23 -7.06 -1.41 12.01
N SER A 24 -8.07 -2.24 11.83
CA SER A 24 -9.48 -1.84 11.65
C SER A 24 -9.76 -1.13 10.33
N ILE A 25 -8.81 -1.10 9.43
CA ILE A 25 -9.03 -0.56 8.09
C ILE A 25 -9.40 -1.74 7.19
N PRO A 26 -10.55 -1.69 6.51
CA PRO A 26 -11.04 -2.85 5.75
C PRO A 26 -10.15 -3.21 4.57
N ALA A 27 -10.16 -4.48 4.21
CA ALA A 27 -9.55 -4.92 2.96
C ALA A 27 -10.14 -4.12 1.80
N GLY A 28 -9.30 -3.82 0.81
CA GLY A 28 -9.74 -3.05 -0.35
C GLY A 28 -9.62 -1.55 -0.19
N THR A 29 -9.34 -1.06 1.02
CA THR A 29 -9.16 0.38 1.23
C THR A 29 -7.91 0.84 0.51
N GLU A 30 -8.03 1.93 -0.23
CA GLU A 30 -6.90 2.48 -0.98
C GLU A 30 -6.16 3.52 -0.17
N GLY A 31 -4.90 3.68 -0.51
CA GLY A 31 -4.07 4.69 0.12
C GLY A 31 -2.91 5.07 -0.76
N THR A 32 -2.17 6.07 -0.32
CA THR A 32 -0.98 6.54 -1.03
C THR A 32 0.22 6.34 -0.12
N ILE A 33 1.29 5.80 -0.67
CA ILE A 33 2.54 5.64 0.08
C ILE A 33 3.15 7.02 0.26
N VAL A 34 3.32 7.41 1.53
CA VAL A 34 3.89 8.73 1.83
C VAL A 34 5.33 8.62 2.32
N LEU A 35 5.77 7.42 2.72
CA LEU A 35 7.15 7.21 3.15
C LEU A 35 7.48 5.74 3.03
N GLU A 36 8.70 5.45 2.65
CA GLU A 36 9.18 4.08 2.49
C GLU A 36 10.26 3.82 3.53
N TYR A 37 10.18 2.66 4.20
CA TYR A 37 11.21 2.17 5.09
C TYR A 37 11.77 0.89 4.49
N ASP A 38 12.97 0.89 4.02
CA ASP A 38 13.76 -0.27 3.54
C ASP A 38 13.00 -1.28 2.64
N GLY A 39 11.86 -0.89 2.07
CA GLY A 39 11.12 -1.77 1.17
C GLY A 39 10.24 -2.80 1.85
N THR A 40 10.28 -2.89 3.18
CA THR A 40 9.50 -3.87 3.93
C THR A 40 8.25 -3.25 4.55
N TYR A 41 8.36 -2.01 4.97
CA TYR A 41 7.27 -1.27 5.59
C TYR A 41 7.10 0.05 4.90
N PHE A 42 5.85 0.52 4.86
CA PHE A 42 5.53 1.80 4.27
C PHE A 42 4.59 2.56 5.17
N GLU A 43 4.75 3.89 5.23
CA GLU A 43 3.69 4.72 5.77
C GLU A 43 2.69 4.96 4.67
N VAL A 44 1.45 4.61 4.92
CA VAL A 44 0.39 4.71 3.92
C VAL A 44 -0.71 5.60 4.47
N GLU A 45 -1.08 6.60 3.69
CA GLU A 45 -2.22 7.44 4.01
C GLU A 45 -3.45 6.82 3.37
N PHE A 46 -4.26 6.16 4.18
CA PHE A 46 -5.47 5.51 3.70
C PHE A 46 -6.61 6.51 3.63
N VAL A 47 -7.43 6.35 2.60
CA VAL A 47 -8.54 7.27 2.36
C VAL A 47 -9.83 6.48 2.17
N ASN A 48 -10.96 7.15 2.44
CA ASN A 48 -12.25 6.52 2.18
C ASN A 48 -12.70 6.83 0.75
N SER A 49 -13.90 6.37 0.39
CA SER A 49 -14.39 6.53 -0.98
C SER A 49 -14.60 7.98 -1.36
N ASN A 50 -14.69 8.88 -0.40
CA ASN A 50 -14.82 10.32 -0.67
C ASN A 50 -13.48 11.02 -0.79
N GLY A 51 -12.38 10.28 -0.59
CA GLY A 51 -11.06 10.87 -0.64
C GLY A 51 -10.59 11.47 0.68
N ASP A 52 -11.35 11.30 1.75
CA ASP A 52 -10.97 11.81 3.06
C ASP A 52 -9.98 10.86 3.72
N THR A 53 -8.99 11.40 4.40
CA THR A 53 -7.99 10.59 5.10
C THR A 53 -8.63 9.85 6.26
N ILE A 54 -8.47 8.53 6.29
CA ILE A 54 -8.86 7.71 7.42
C ILE A 54 -7.76 7.74 8.47
N ASP A 55 -6.54 7.42 8.06
CA ASP A 55 -5.41 7.35 8.97
C ASP A 55 -4.13 7.21 8.16
N VAL A 56 -3.00 7.50 8.79
CA VAL A 56 -1.69 7.24 8.22
C VAL A 56 -1.06 6.15 9.08
N VAL A 57 -0.77 5.01 8.46
CA VAL A 57 -0.43 3.80 9.21
C VAL A 57 0.81 3.15 8.62
N THR A 58 1.72 2.74 9.50
CA THR A 58 2.87 1.93 9.09
C THR A 58 2.35 0.55 8.71
N THR A 59 2.53 0.15 7.47
CA THR A 59 1.91 -1.04 6.92
C THR A 59 2.97 -1.93 6.28
N PRO A 60 2.98 -3.24 6.63
CA PRO A 60 3.88 -4.17 5.97
C PRO A 60 3.57 -4.26 4.48
N ALA A 61 4.61 -4.33 3.66
CA ALA A 61 4.44 -4.41 2.22
C ALA A 61 3.60 -5.60 1.79
N GLU A 62 3.69 -6.71 2.53
CA GLU A 62 2.97 -7.92 2.18
C GLU A 62 1.46 -7.75 2.26
N PHE A 63 0.97 -6.73 2.97
CA PHE A 63 -0.47 -6.46 3.06
C PHE A 63 -0.97 -5.55 1.96
N LEU A 64 -0.08 -5.07 1.10
CA LEU A 64 -0.42 -4.05 0.12
C LEU A 64 -0.37 -4.61 -1.29
N GLU A 65 -1.28 -4.11 -2.12
CA GLU A 65 -1.32 -4.42 -3.54
C GLU A 65 -1.21 -3.10 -4.29
N LEU A 66 -0.33 -3.07 -5.28
CA LEU A 66 -0.14 -1.86 -6.09
C LEU A 66 -1.37 -1.65 -6.98
N VAL A 67 -1.91 -0.45 -6.94
CA VAL A 67 -3.05 -0.08 -7.79
C VAL A 67 -2.56 0.75 -8.95
N ALA A 68 -1.72 1.75 -8.71
CA ALA A 68 -1.21 2.61 -9.77
C ALA A 68 0.14 3.18 -9.35
N ASN A 69 1.04 3.24 -10.31
CA ASN A 69 2.32 3.91 -10.13
C ASN A 69 2.15 5.42 -10.30
N CYS A 70 2.92 6.14 -9.53
CA CYS A 70 2.98 7.59 -9.71
C CYS A 70 4.00 7.93 -10.77
#